data_656f685f836c9449b1fb799af65a7033
#
_entry.id   656f685f836c9449b1fb799af65a7033
#
_cell.length_a   1.000
_cell.length_b   1.000
_cell.length_c   1.000
_cell.angle_alpha   90.00
_cell.angle_beta   90.00
_cell.angle_gamma   90.00
#
_symmetry.space_group_name_H-M   'P 1'
#
loop_
_entity.id
_entity.type
_entity.pdbx_description
1 polymer ?
#
loop_
_entity_poly.entity_id
_entity_poly.type
_entity_poly.pdbx_seq_one_letter_code
_entity_poly.pdbx_strand_id
1 'polypeptide(L)'
;MSLTPLIRQLRTADGPVVRELHGGLSDRDTYLRFFTLRPARLPQFVDRLVSDVARRAALGAFVEGRLVGVASYEVAPNSVEADIALVVADRMQAHGIGTTLLRDLVSLARAVGLRRFTADVLTENTAMLRVLCDCGLPRTVTREGSVTHVVVELDATPAEV
;
A
#
# COMPACT_ATOMS: atom_id res chain seq x y z
N MET A 1 0.71 -8.81 -23.82
CA MET A 1 -0.38 -7.87 -23.52
C MET A 1 -0.07 -7.09 -22.26
N SER A 2 -0.02 -5.79 -22.37
CA SER A 2 0.19 -4.93 -21.23
C SER A 2 -1.13 -4.78 -20.46
N LEU A 3 -1.15 -5.18 -19.18
CA LEU A 3 -2.29 -4.97 -18.32
C LEU A 3 -2.20 -3.57 -17.73
N THR A 4 -3.09 -2.67 -18.17
CA THR A 4 -3.16 -1.31 -17.65
C THR A 4 -4.24 -1.25 -16.58
N PRO A 5 -3.86 -1.11 -15.30
CA PRO A 5 -4.86 -1.01 -14.24
C PRO A 5 -5.52 0.37 -14.24
N LEU A 6 -6.81 0.39 -13.89
CA LEU A 6 -7.50 1.61 -13.52
C LEU A 6 -7.26 1.85 -12.03
N ILE A 7 -6.66 2.98 -11.68
CA ILE A 7 -6.42 3.33 -10.28
C ILE A 7 -7.46 4.37 -9.87
N ARG A 8 -8.17 4.11 -8.79
CA ARG A 8 -9.11 5.08 -8.22
C ARG A 8 -9.18 4.94 -6.70
N GLN A 9 -9.67 5.98 -6.04
CA GLN A 9 -9.91 5.93 -4.61
C GLN A 9 -11.02 4.92 -4.30
N LEU A 10 -10.81 4.16 -3.22
CA LEU A 10 -11.80 3.24 -2.69
C LEU A 10 -12.81 4.00 -1.84
N ARG A 11 -14.05 3.55 -1.89
CA ARG A 11 -15.19 4.12 -1.16
C ARG A 11 -15.82 3.05 -0.29
N THR A 12 -16.72 3.46 0.60
CA THR A 12 -17.45 2.53 1.47
C THR A 12 -18.13 1.42 0.67
N ALA A 13 -18.67 1.74 -0.51
CA ALA A 13 -19.31 0.76 -1.39
C ALA A 13 -18.35 -0.33 -1.89
N ASP A 14 -17.03 -0.08 -1.84
CA ASP A 14 -16.02 -1.04 -2.29
C ASP A 14 -15.65 -2.07 -1.21
N GLY A 15 -16.19 -1.95 0.00
CA GLY A 15 -15.89 -2.85 1.11
C GLY A 15 -15.94 -4.34 0.73
N PRO A 16 -17.01 -4.83 0.09
CA PRO A 16 -17.11 -6.24 -0.30
C PRO A 16 -15.97 -6.71 -1.21
N VAL A 17 -15.59 -5.94 -2.24
CA VAL A 17 -14.51 -6.35 -3.16
C VAL A 17 -13.14 -6.27 -2.49
N VAL A 18 -12.94 -5.32 -1.58
CA VAL A 18 -11.70 -5.24 -0.79
C VAL A 18 -11.58 -6.44 0.13
N ARG A 19 -12.68 -6.84 0.76
CA ARG A 19 -12.72 -8.01 1.62
C ARG A 19 -12.43 -9.29 0.85
N GLU A 20 -13.00 -9.41 -0.35
CA GLU A 20 -12.75 -10.54 -1.25
C GLU A 20 -11.27 -10.62 -1.65
N LEU A 21 -10.64 -9.50 -1.99
CA LEU A 21 -9.22 -9.46 -2.33
C LEU A 21 -8.36 -9.99 -1.18
N HIS A 22 -8.58 -9.50 0.04
CA HIS A 22 -7.78 -9.91 1.19
C HIS A 22 -8.06 -11.38 1.57
N GLY A 23 -9.30 -11.83 1.46
CA GLY A 23 -9.67 -13.20 1.73
C GLY A 23 -9.11 -14.20 0.72
N GLY A 24 -8.79 -13.75 -0.49
CA GLY A 24 -8.22 -14.57 -1.55
C GLY A 24 -6.70 -14.62 -1.58
N LEU A 25 -6.02 -13.91 -0.66
CA LEU A 25 -4.55 -13.95 -0.59
C LEU A 25 -4.08 -15.32 -0.11
N SER A 26 -2.89 -15.73 -0.58
CA SER A 26 -2.23 -16.93 -0.03
C SER A 26 -1.92 -16.72 1.44
N ASP A 27 -1.70 -17.83 2.17
CA ASP A 27 -1.27 -17.76 3.58
C ASP A 27 0.01 -16.92 3.72
N ARG A 28 0.96 -17.10 2.81
CA ARG A 28 2.20 -16.34 2.81
C ARG A 28 1.94 -14.85 2.64
N ASP A 29 1.12 -14.45 1.68
CA ASP A 29 0.84 -13.02 1.43
C ASP A 29 0.04 -12.40 2.57
N THR A 30 -0.88 -13.14 3.18
CA THR A 30 -1.60 -12.70 4.37
C THR A 30 -0.61 -12.46 5.52
N TYR A 31 0.32 -13.38 5.73
CA TYR A 31 1.35 -13.24 6.76
C TYR A 31 2.24 -12.02 6.51
N LEU A 32 2.69 -11.83 5.26
CA LEU A 32 3.53 -10.69 4.90
C LEU A 32 2.82 -9.36 5.11
N ARG A 33 1.50 -9.33 4.91
CA ARG A 33 0.68 -8.13 5.04
C ARG A 33 0.34 -7.80 6.49
N PHE A 34 -0.02 -8.81 7.30
CA PHE A 34 -0.57 -8.62 8.63
C PHE A 34 0.30 -9.16 9.75
N PHE A 35 1.44 -9.77 9.44
CA PHE A 35 2.29 -10.51 10.40
C PHE A 35 1.55 -11.66 11.08
N THR A 36 0.45 -12.13 10.47
CA THR A 36 -0.34 -13.27 10.93
C THR A 36 -0.99 -13.96 9.73
N LEU A 37 -1.23 -15.25 9.84
CA LEU A 37 -1.85 -16.02 8.77
C LEU A 37 -3.34 -15.69 8.60
N ARG A 38 -4.02 -15.33 9.68
CA ARG A 38 -5.46 -15.04 9.65
C ARG A 38 -5.78 -13.85 10.55
N PRO A 39 -5.89 -12.64 10.00
CA PRO A 39 -6.24 -11.48 10.83
C PRO A 39 -7.66 -11.63 11.35
N ALA A 40 -7.79 -11.68 12.69
CA ALA A 40 -9.07 -11.90 13.35
C ALA A 40 -10.06 -10.76 13.13
N ARG A 41 -9.57 -9.56 12.75
CA ARG A 41 -10.37 -8.36 12.58
C ARG A 41 -10.37 -7.86 11.14
N LEU A 42 -10.38 -8.78 10.17
CA LEU A 42 -10.39 -8.41 8.76
C LEU A 42 -11.57 -7.51 8.39
N PRO A 43 -12.83 -7.76 8.82
CA PRO A 43 -13.93 -6.85 8.49
C PRO A 43 -13.70 -5.43 8.99
N GLN A 44 -13.22 -5.26 10.23
CA GLN A 44 -12.93 -3.94 10.80
C GLN A 44 -11.79 -3.25 10.04
N PHE A 45 -10.76 -4.00 9.67
CA PHE A 45 -9.66 -3.48 8.88
C PHE A 45 -10.14 -2.97 7.52
N VAL A 46 -10.99 -3.75 6.84
CA VAL A 46 -11.55 -3.34 5.54
C VAL A 46 -12.43 -2.10 5.71
N ASP A 47 -13.27 -2.04 6.74
CA ASP A 47 -14.11 -0.88 7.01
C ASP A 47 -13.27 0.39 7.20
N ARG A 48 -12.12 0.29 7.86
CA ARG A 48 -11.19 1.42 8.01
C ARG A 48 -10.60 1.83 6.66
N LEU A 49 -10.21 0.88 5.83
CA LEU A 49 -9.61 1.17 4.52
C LEU A 49 -10.54 1.97 3.62
N VAL A 50 -11.82 1.66 3.63
CA VAL A 50 -12.81 2.27 2.73
C VAL A 50 -13.55 3.44 3.37
N SER A 51 -13.26 3.77 4.62
CA SER A 51 -13.94 4.87 5.30
C SER A 51 -13.47 6.22 4.77
N ASP A 52 -14.40 7.16 4.62
CA ASP A 52 -14.12 8.51 4.18
C ASP A 52 -13.70 9.36 5.37
N VAL A 53 -12.43 9.23 5.79
CA VAL A 53 -11.84 9.97 6.89
C VAL A 53 -10.62 10.72 6.38
N ALA A 54 -10.52 12.01 6.73
CA ALA A 54 -9.48 12.91 6.23
C ALA A 54 -8.04 12.42 6.49
N ARG A 55 -7.84 11.54 7.45
CA ARG A 55 -6.52 11.05 7.86
C ARG A 55 -6.15 9.70 7.23
N ARG A 56 -6.96 9.23 6.31
CA ARG A 56 -6.76 7.95 5.62
C ARG A 56 -7.08 8.11 4.15
N ALA A 57 -6.40 7.33 3.34
CA ALA A 57 -6.78 7.17 1.94
C ALA A 57 -6.44 5.77 1.49
N ALA A 58 -7.21 5.25 0.58
CA ALA A 58 -6.96 3.95 -0.04
C ALA A 58 -7.23 4.05 -1.54
N LEU A 59 -6.28 3.55 -2.32
CA LEU A 59 -6.38 3.44 -3.77
C LEU A 59 -6.53 1.98 -4.15
N GLY A 60 -7.42 1.70 -5.07
CA GLY A 60 -7.60 0.37 -5.65
C GLY A 60 -7.14 0.34 -7.09
N ALA A 61 -6.51 -0.76 -7.48
CA ALA A 61 -6.15 -1.04 -8.85
C ALA A 61 -7.12 -2.07 -9.41
N PHE A 62 -7.78 -1.74 -10.51
CA PHE A 62 -8.78 -2.59 -11.15
C PHE A 62 -8.28 -2.99 -12.54
N VAL A 63 -8.32 -4.27 -12.83
CA VAL A 63 -8.02 -4.81 -14.15
C VAL A 63 -9.27 -5.55 -14.62
N GLU A 64 -9.80 -5.14 -15.78
CA GLU A 64 -11.03 -5.72 -16.34
C GLU A 64 -12.18 -5.73 -15.32
N GLY A 65 -12.31 -4.63 -14.55
CA GLY A 65 -13.37 -4.47 -13.55
C GLY A 65 -13.14 -5.21 -12.24
N ARG A 66 -12.03 -5.91 -12.07
CA ARG A 66 -11.73 -6.68 -10.85
C ARG A 66 -10.65 -5.98 -10.03
N LEU A 67 -10.89 -5.86 -8.74
CA LEU A 67 -9.89 -5.30 -7.81
C LEU A 67 -8.74 -6.28 -7.67
N VAL A 68 -7.53 -5.84 -8.01
CA VAL A 68 -6.32 -6.67 -7.98
C VAL A 68 -5.24 -6.14 -7.06
N GLY A 69 -5.39 -4.94 -6.52
CA GLY A 69 -4.42 -4.38 -5.59
C GLY A 69 -4.99 -3.23 -4.81
N VAL A 70 -4.45 -2.98 -3.62
CA VAL A 70 -4.82 -1.87 -2.75
C VAL A 70 -3.56 -1.27 -2.14
N ALA A 71 -3.45 0.05 -2.21
CA ALA A 71 -2.44 0.80 -1.46
C ALA A 71 -3.16 1.81 -0.57
N SER A 72 -2.71 1.94 0.66
CA SER A 72 -3.36 2.82 1.62
C SER A 72 -2.36 3.54 2.51
N TYR A 73 -2.78 4.68 3.05
CA TYR A 73 -2.04 5.34 4.13
C TYR A 73 -2.98 5.73 5.26
N GLU A 74 -2.41 5.82 6.44
CA GLU A 74 -3.07 6.36 7.63
C GLU A 74 -2.13 7.35 8.28
N VAL A 75 -2.59 8.59 8.47
CA VAL A 75 -1.77 9.68 9.01
C VAL A 75 -1.64 9.52 10.52
N ALA A 76 -0.41 9.61 11.02
CA ALA A 76 -0.14 9.58 12.47
C ALA A 76 -0.73 10.82 13.15
N PRO A 77 -1.16 10.71 14.42
CA PRO A 77 -1.74 11.85 15.13
C PRO A 77 -0.81 13.06 15.14
N ASN A 78 -1.37 14.24 14.78
CA ASN A 78 -0.66 15.53 14.77
C ASN A 78 0.65 15.48 13.97
N SER A 79 0.66 14.77 12.85
CA SER A 79 1.87 14.51 12.08
C SER A 79 1.66 14.77 10.60
N VAL A 80 2.77 14.93 9.88
CA VAL A 80 2.83 14.96 8.41
C VAL A 80 3.37 13.62 7.87
N GLU A 81 3.40 12.60 8.71
CA GLU A 81 3.82 11.25 8.37
C GLU A 81 2.60 10.33 8.30
N ALA A 82 2.63 9.41 7.37
CA ALA A 82 1.58 8.38 7.25
C ALA A 82 2.20 7.01 7.11
N ASP A 83 1.60 6.06 7.77
CA ASP A 83 1.96 4.65 7.65
C ASP A 83 1.27 4.07 6.43
N ILE A 84 2.01 3.32 5.61
CA ILE A 84 1.49 2.78 4.36
C ILE A 84 1.39 1.28 4.37
N ALA A 85 0.48 0.79 3.55
CA ALA A 85 0.29 -0.63 3.32
C ALA A 85 -0.03 -0.86 1.86
N LEU A 86 0.42 -2.00 1.35
CA LEU A 86 0.24 -2.37 -0.05
C LEU A 86 -0.02 -3.86 -0.15
N VAL A 87 -1.00 -4.23 -0.95
CA VAL A 87 -1.26 -5.63 -1.29
C VAL A 87 -1.63 -5.75 -2.77
N VAL A 88 -1.15 -6.81 -3.42
CA VAL A 88 -1.50 -7.13 -4.80
C VAL A 88 -1.88 -8.61 -4.84
N ALA A 89 -2.95 -8.94 -5.55
CA ALA A 89 -3.40 -10.32 -5.72
C ALA A 89 -2.27 -11.18 -6.30
N ASP A 90 -2.14 -12.43 -5.84
CA ASP A 90 -1.03 -13.33 -6.18
C ASP A 90 -0.82 -13.44 -7.69
N ARG A 91 -1.90 -13.64 -8.44
CA ARG A 91 -1.85 -13.79 -9.91
C ARG A 91 -1.40 -12.53 -10.64
N MET A 92 -1.44 -11.38 -9.97
CA MET A 92 -1.13 -10.08 -10.56
C MET A 92 0.21 -9.53 -10.10
N GLN A 93 0.92 -10.22 -9.23
CA GLN A 93 2.24 -9.80 -8.77
C GLN A 93 3.22 -9.82 -9.93
N ALA A 94 4.26 -8.99 -9.83
CA ALA A 94 5.29 -8.79 -10.86
C ALA A 94 4.80 -8.12 -12.16
N HIS A 95 3.61 -7.52 -12.17
CA HIS A 95 3.08 -6.77 -13.33
C HIS A 95 3.19 -5.25 -13.16
N GLY A 96 3.94 -4.78 -12.14
CA GLY A 96 4.13 -3.34 -11.92
C GLY A 96 2.95 -2.64 -11.24
N ILE A 97 1.93 -3.37 -10.82
CA ILE A 97 0.72 -2.80 -10.19
C ILE A 97 1.07 -2.13 -8.87
N GLY A 98 1.91 -2.76 -8.04
CA GLY A 98 2.33 -2.18 -6.77
C GLY A 98 3.07 -0.86 -6.94
N THR A 99 3.96 -0.79 -7.91
CA THR A 99 4.72 0.43 -8.23
C THR A 99 3.79 1.55 -8.69
N THR A 100 2.82 1.23 -9.55
CA THR A 100 1.83 2.20 -10.03
C THR A 100 0.96 2.71 -8.88
N LEU A 101 0.48 1.81 -8.03
CA LEU A 101 -0.31 2.17 -6.84
C LEU A 101 0.47 3.09 -5.90
N LEU A 102 1.73 2.76 -5.62
CA LEU A 102 2.55 3.58 -4.73
C LEU A 102 2.79 4.96 -5.32
N ARG A 103 3.06 5.05 -6.61
CA ARG A 103 3.27 6.33 -7.30
C ARG A 103 2.04 7.23 -7.18
N ASP A 104 0.85 6.68 -7.40
CA ASP A 104 -0.39 7.43 -7.30
C ASP A 104 -0.69 7.80 -5.83
N LEU A 105 -0.37 6.93 -4.89
CA LEU A 105 -0.53 7.21 -3.47
C LEU A 105 0.38 8.36 -3.01
N VAL A 106 1.61 8.40 -3.51
CA VAL A 106 2.56 9.49 -3.26
C VAL A 106 1.98 10.82 -3.77
N SER A 107 1.44 10.84 -4.97
CA SER A 107 0.82 12.05 -5.54
C SER A 107 -0.34 12.55 -4.68
N LEU A 108 -1.19 11.63 -4.24
CA LEU A 108 -2.33 11.97 -3.38
C LEU A 108 -1.86 12.52 -2.03
N ALA A 109 -0.86 11.90 -1.42
CA ALA A 109 -0.32 12.31 -0.13
C ALA A 109 0.32 13.70 -0.21
N ARG A 110 1.07 13.98 -1.27
CA ARG A 110 1.66 15.31 -1.50
C ARG A 110 0.58 16.38 -1.61
N ALA A 111 -0.52 16.07 -2.30
CA ALA A 111 -1.61 17.03 -2.51
C ALA A 111 -2.26 17.45 -1.19
N VAL A 112 -2.24 16.61 -0.15
CA VAL A 112 -2.80 16.93 1.16
C VAL A 112 -1.73 17.36 2.18
N GLY A 113 -0.49 17.57 1.75
CA GLY A 113 0.58 18.12 2.58
C GLY A 113 1.36 17.14 3.41
N LEU A 114 1.22 15.85 3.17
CA LEU A 114 2.06 14.84 3.83
C LEU A 114 3.49 14.93 3.33
N ARG A 115 4.45 14.69 4.22
CA ARG A 115 5.87 14.80 3.91
C ARG A 115 6.61 13.48 3.90
N ARG A 116 6.12 12.47 4.63
CA ARG A 116 6.79 11.19 4.74
C ARG A 116 5.80 10.04 4.74
N PHE A 117 6.20 8.95 4.12
CA PHE A 117 5.59 7.64 4.34
C PHE A 117 6.50 6.80 5.22
N THR A 118 5.90 6.05 6.12
CA THR A 118 6.60 5.04 6.93
C THR A 118 6.02 3.67 6.62
N ALA A 119 6.86 2.65 6.67
CA ALA A 119 6.41 1.28 6.49
C ALA A 119 7.27 0.35 7.35
N ASP A 120 6.60 -0.53 8.09
CA ASP A 120 7.26 -1.65 8.75
C ASP A 120 6.96 -2.90 7.93
N VAL A 121 8.00 -3.47 7.35
CA VAL A 121 7.90 -4.56 6.39
C VAL A 121 8.69 -5.74 6.93
N LEU A 122 8.11 -6.94 6.87
CA LEU A 122 8.89 -8.13 7.15
C LEU A 122 10.09 -8.17 6.19
N THR A 123 11.29 -8.41 6.73
CA THR A 123 12.52 -8.39 5.95
C THR A 123 12.49 -9.41 4.80
N GLU A 124 11.75 -10.49 4.97
CA GLU A 124 11.56 -11.49 3.91
C GLU A 124 10.58 -11.05 2.81
N ASN A 125 9.84 -9.95 2.99
CA ASN A 125 8.93 -9.43 1.98
C ASN A 125 9.70 -8.61 0.94
N THR A 126 10.45 -9.31 0.11
CA THR A 126 11.31 -8.69 -0.91
C THR A 126 10.53 -7.94 -1.97
N ALA A 127 9.30 -8.38 -2.27
CA ALA A 127 8.45 -7.71 -3.25
C ALA A 127 8.07 -6.30 -2.78
N MET A 128 7.64 -6.15 -1.53
CA MET A 128 7.29 -4.85 -0.96
C MET A 128 8.52 -3.93 -0.85
N LEU A 129 9.64 -4.49 -0.39
CA LEU A 129 10.89 -3.72 -0.28
C LEU A 129 11.34 -3.21 -1.65
N ARG A 130 11.18 -4.02 -2.70
CA ARG A 130 11.52 -3.61 -4.06
C ARG A 130 10.63 -2.46 -4.53
N VAL A 131 9.33 -2.53 -4.29
CA VAL A 131 8.40 -1.45 -4.65
C VAL A 131 8.82 -0.14 -3.98
N LEU A 132 9.14 -0.19 -2.69
CA LEU A 132 9.59 0.99 -1.94
C LEU A 132 10.93 1.52 -2.47
N CYS A 133 11.85 0.63 -2.83
CA CYS A 133 13.15 1.03 -3.39
C CYS A 133 13.03 1.63 -4.79
N ASP A 134 12.07 1.15 -5.58
CA ASP A 134 11.90 1.58 -6.97
C ASP A 134 11.04 2.85 -7.11
N CYS A 135 10.58 3.44 -6.00
CA CYS A 135 9.73 4.62 -6.06
C CYS A 135 10.47 5.90 -6.51
N GLY A 136 11.80 5.88 -6.54
CA GLY A 136 12.61 7.02 -7.00
C GLY A 136 12.77 8.15 -6.01
N LEU A 137 12.24 8.03 -4.80
CA LEU A 137 12.33 9.05 -3.77
C LEU A 137 13.41 8.71 -2.74
N PRO A 138 14.00 9.73 -2.08
CA PRO A 138 14.93 9.48 -0.97
C PRO A 138 14.26 8.66 0.11
N ARG A 139 15.00 7.71 0.64
CA ARG A 139 14.49 6.81 1.68
C ARG A 139 15.57 6.44 2.67
N THR A 140 15.15 6.15 3.89
CA THR A 140 15.99 5.59 4.95
C THR A 140 15.49 4.20 5.26
N VAL A 141 16.39 3.23 5.27
CA VAL A 141 16.07 1.82 5.51
C VAL A 141 16.83 1.37 6.74
N THR A 142 16.13 0.87 7.76
CA THR A 142 16.72 0.37 8.99
C THR A 142 16.21 -1.04 9.25
N ARG A 143 17.10 -2.00 9.25
CA ARG A 143 16.77 -3.39 9.54
C ARG A 143 16.92 -3.69 11.01
N GLU A 144 15.85 -4.25 11.63
CA GLU A 144 15.85 -4.74 12.99
C GLU A 144 15.36 -6.19 13.00
N GLY A 145 16.28 -7.15 12.86
CA GLY A 145 15.94 -8.58 12.83
C GLY A 145 15.02 -8.92 11.64
N SER A 146 13.82 -9.40 11.95
CA SER A 146 12.86 -9.82 10.93
C SER A 146 12.02 -8.67 10.37
N VAL A 147 12.19 -7.45 10.89
CA VAL A 147 11.43 -6.28 10.44
C VAL A 147 12.37 -5.24 9.86
N THR A 148 12.00 -4.68 8.73
CA THR A 148 12.71 -3.59 8.07
C THR A 148 11.82 -2.35 8.11
N HIS A 149 12.34 -1.27 8.70
CA HIS A 149 11.66 0.02 8.75
C HIS A 149 12.09 0.86 7.56
N VAL A 150 11.14 1.39 6.82
CA VAL A 150 11.42 2.23 5.65
C VAL A 150 10.72 3.58 5.85
N VAL A 151 11.47 4.66 5.64
CA VAL A 151 10.94 6.02 5.64
C VAL A 151 11.21 6.61 4.26
N VAL A 152 10.16 7.06 3.59
CA VAL A 152 10.24 7.66 2.26
C VAL A 152 9.93 9.14 2.38
N GLU A 153 10.82 9.99 1.85
CA GLU A 153 10.63 11.44 1.86
C GLU A 153 9.81 11.86 0.64
N LEU A 154 8.62 12.42 0.88
CA LEU A 154 7.67 12.77 -0.18
C LEU A 154 7.88 14.17 -0.75
N ASP A 155 8.40 15.09 0.06
CA ASP A 155 8.60 16.48 -0.34
C ASP A 155 9.90 16.71 -1.13
N ALA A 156 10.74 15.67 -1.23
CA ALA A 156 11.95 15.75 -2.03
C ALA A 156 11.60 15.61 -3.53
N THR A 157 12.36 16.33 -4.37
CA THR A 157 12.27 16.15 -5.81
C THR A 157 12.81 14.77 -6.16
N PRO A 158 12.10 13.98 -6.98
CA PRO A 158 12.65 12.71 -7.45
C PRO A 158 14.01 12.95 -8.11
N ALA A 159 14.96 12.04 -7.86
CA ALA A 159 16.26 12.15 -8.49
C ALA A 159 16.09 12.16 -10.00
N GLU A 160 16.56 13.21 -10.66
CA GLU A 160 16.61 13.26 -12.11
C GLU A 160 17.67 12.26 -12.58
N VAL A 161 17.24 11.39 -13.47
CA VAL A 161 18.14 10.42 -14.07
C VAL A 161 18.82 11.05 -15.28
#